data_05d07fa0e8f0177c35c7dfa325a1067b
#
_entry.id   05d07fa0e8f0177c35c7dfa325a1067b
#
_cell.length_a   1.000
_cell.length_b   1.000
_cell.length_c   1.000
_cell.angle_alpha   90.00
_cell.angle_beta   90.00
_cell.angle_gamma   90.00
#
_symmetry.space_group_name_H-M   'P 1'
#
loop_
_entity.id
_entity.type
_entity.pdbx_description
1 polymer ?
#
loop_
_entity_poly.entity_id
_entity_poly.type
_entity_poly.pdbx_seq_one_letter_code
_entity_poly.pdbx_strand_id
1 'polypeptide(L)'
;MTSSILGIIGGSGVYDIDMGNARWRTVKSPWGKPSDQVRMGEIGGLPVVFLPRHGRGHVQSPTSINYRANIDVMKRLGVTDLVSLSAVGSLKEELPPGTFVLIDQFIDRTFAREKSFFGAGCVGHVPFAHPISPGLADRLEAAAKAEQIPHARGGTYVVMEGPQFSTLAESRLYRSWGAEVIGMTNMPEAKLAR
;
A
#
# COMPACT_ATOMS: atom_id res chain seq x y z
N MET A 1 23.43 10.88 10.42
CA MET A 1 22.33 9.92 10.34
C MET A 1 21.24 10.57 9.48
N THR A 2 20.89 10.00 8.35
CA THR A 2 19.74 10.46 7.56
C THR A 2 18.49 10.27 8.39
N SER A 3 17.73 11.35 8.63
CA SER A 3 16.45 11.25 9.34
C SER A 3 15.51 10.34 8.57
N SER A 4 14.88 9.38 9.25
CA SER A 4 13.86 8.50 8.65
C SER A 4 12.63 9.33 8.27
N ILE A 5 12.10 9.11 7.07
CA ILE A 5 10.85 9.73 6.60
C ILE A 5 9.86 8.62 6.32
N LEU A 6 8.73 8.66 7.02
CA LEU A 6 7.66 7.69 6.84
C LEU A 6 6.74 8.11 5.68
N GLY A 7 6.64 7.29 4.65
CA GLY A 7 5.63 7.41 3.61
C GLY A 7 4.39 6.61 3.98
N ILE A 8 3.22 7.17 3.77
CA ILE A 8 1.93 6.50 3.92
C ILE A 8 1.15 6.66 2.63
N ILE A 9 0.77 5.56 1.99
CA ILE A 9 -0.19 5.56 0.90
C ILE A 9 -1.49 4.97 1.44
N GLY A 10 -2.55 5.77 1.50
CA GLY A 10 -3.81 5.39 2.14
C GLY A 10 -5.01 5.44 1.21
N GLY A 11 -5.96 4.55 1.43
CA GLY A 11 -7.30 4.60 0.84
C GLY A 11 -8.16 5.71 1.47
N SER A 12 -9.40 5.85 0.99
CA SER A 12 -10.31 6.95 1.37
C SER A 12 -10.63 7.03 2.86
N GLY A 13 -10.49 5.96 3.62
CA GLY A 13 -10.76 5.94 5.06
C GLY A 13 -9.73 6.64 5.94
N VAL A 14 -8.58 7.09 5.38
CA VAL A 14 -7.47 7.68 6.17
C VAL A 14 -6.99 9.02 5.61
N TYR A 15 -7.81 9.73 4.80
CA TYR A 15 -7.40 10.99 4.20
C TYR A 15 -7.25 12.14 5.20
N ASP A 16 -7.92 12.06 6.35
CA ASP A 16 -7.90 13.07 7.42
C ASP A 16 -6.95 12.71 8.57
N ILE A 17 -5.88 11.95 8.26
CA ILE A 17 -4.85 11.63 9.26
C ILE A 17 -4.32 12.92 9.90
N ASP A 18 -4.34 12.99 11.24
CA ASP A 18 -3.85 14.15 11.95
C ASP A 18 -2.32 14.25 11.89
N MET A 19 -1.83 15.39 11.43
CA MET A 19 -0.40 15.66 11.30
C MET A 19 -0.11 17.11 11.67
N GLY A 20 0.85 17.33 12.54
CA GLY A 20 1.38 18.66 12.85
C GLY A 20 2.06 19.30 11.64
N ASN A 21 1.95 20.62 11.52
CA ASN A 21 2.54 21.41 10.43
C ASN A 21 2.18 20.93 9.01
N ALA A 22 1.00 20.35 8.85
CA ALA A 22 0.58 19.70 7.62
C ALA A 22 0.37 20.67 6.47
N ARG A 23 0.95 20.37 5.30
CA ARG A 23 0.78 21.13 4.07
C ARG A 23 0.67 20.24 2.85
N TRP A 24 -0.17 20.62 1.90
CA TRP A 24 -0.25 19.96 0.60
C TRP A 24 0.85 20.45 -0.33
N ARG A 25 1.45 19.54 -1.07
CA ARG A 25 2.52 19.82 -2.03
C ARG A 25 2.30 19.07 -3.34
N THR A 26 2.40 19.77 -4.45
CA THR A 26 2.47 19.17 -5.78
C THR A 26 3.89 18.71 -6.05
N VAL A 27 4.07 17.45 -6.42
CA VAL A 27 5.35 16.88 -6.82
C VAL A 27 5.21 16.33 -8.24
N LYS A 28 6.11 16.72 -9.12
CA LYS A 28 6.15 16.23 -10.51
C LYS A 28 6.91 14.90 -10.57
N SER A 29 6.40 13.98 -11.39
CA SER A 29 7.03 12.72 -11.72
C SER A 29 7.20 12.58 -13.22
N PRO A 30 8.31 12.01 -13.72
CA PRO A 30 8.49 11.70 -15.14
C PRO A 30 7.54 10.58 -15.61
N TRP A 31 6.93 9.86 -14.66
CA TRP A 31 5.96 8.79 -14.93
C TRP A 31 4.53 9.31 -15.08
N GLY A 32 4.36 10.63 -15.13
CA GLY A 32 3.05 11.27 -15.26
C GLY A 32 2.53 11.82 -13.92
N LYS A 33 1.23 12.06 -13.87
CA LYS A 33 0.58 12.67 -12.71
C LYS A 33 0.35 11.62 -11.61
N PRO A 34 0.80 11.87 -10.36
CA PRO A 34 0.41 11.04 -9.21
C PRO A 34 -1.09 11.18 -8.91
N SER A 35 -1.61 10.30 -8.06
CA SER A 35 -3.04 10.26 -7.73
C SER A 35 -3.56 11.58 -7.16
N ASP A 36 -2.73 12.29 -6.38
CA ASP A 36 -3.05 13.60 -5.80
C ASP A 36 -1.77 14.36 -5.44
N GLN A 37 -1.91 15.54 -4.86
CA GLN A 37 -0.87 16.18 -4.07
C GLN A 37 -0.51 15.27 -2.88
N VAL A 38 0.72 15.36 -2.40
CA VAL A 38 1.12 14.75 -1.14
C VAL A 38 0.86 15.71 0.02
N ARG A 39 0.44 15.17 1.16
CA ARG A 39 0.35 15.91 2.41
C ARG A 39 1.60 15.63 3.24
N MET A 40 2.34 16.66 3.59
CA MET A 40 3.59 16.57 4.36
C MET A 40 3.39 17.20 5.72
N GLY A 41 3.89 16.54 6.75
CA GLY A 41 3.78 17.01 8.13
C GLY A 41 4.57 16.12 9.07
N GLU A 42 4.20 16.11 10.34
CA GLU A 42 4.86 15.33 11.38
C GLU A 42 3.84 14.63 12.27
N ILE A 43 4.16 13.40 12.68
CA ILE A 43 3.42 12.65 13.69
C ILE A 43 4.42 12.29 14.80
N GLY A 44 4.21 12.78 16.02
CA GLY A 44 5.10 12.51 17.14
C GLY A 44 6.57 12.93 16.87
N GLY A 45 6.80 13.99 16.10
CA GLY A 45 8.13 14.45 15.70
C GLY A 45 8.77 13.65 14.53
N LEU A 46 8.09 12.61 14.03
CA LEU A 46 8.53 11.87 12.86
C LEU A 46 8.02 12.55 11.59
N PRO A 47 8.88 12.92 10.62
CA PRO A 47 8.44 13.43 9.34
C PRO A 47 7.61 12.40 8.57
N VAL A 48 6.43 12.82 8.08
CA VAL A 48 5.48 11.98 7.37
C VAL A 48 5.12 12.58 6.02
N VAL A 49 5.06 11.73 5.00
CA VAL A 49 4.53 12.03 3.67
C VAL A 49 3.32 11.13 3.42
N PHE A 50 2.15 11.72 3.29
CA PHE A 50 0.91 11.00 3.01
C PHE A 50 0.45 11.24 1.57
N LEU A 51 0.01 10.18 0.88
CA LEU A 51 -0.57 10.26 -0.47
C LEU A 51 -1.94 9.57 -0.49
N PRO A 52 -3.02 10.29 -0.88
CA PRO A 52 -4.31 9.69 -1.16
C PRO A 52 -4.24 8.77 -2.40
N ARG A 53 -4.34 7.45 -2.21
CA ARG A 53 -4.15 6.47 -3.30
C ARG A 53 -5.12 6.67 -4.47
N HIS A 54 -6.38 6.94 -4.19
CA HIS A 54 -7.42 7.13 -5.22
C HIS A 54 -7.66 8.61 -5.57
N GLY A 55 -6.83 9.53 -5.03
CA GLY A 55 -7.09 10.96 -5.05
C GLY A 55 -8.22 11.36 -4.10
N ARG A 56 -8.21 12.62 -3.66
CA ARG A 56 -9.31 13.16 -2.84
C ARG A 56 -10.62 13.11 -3.62
N GLY A 57 -11.69 12.68 -2.96
CA GLY A 57 -12.97 12.41 -3.60
C GLY A 57 -13.08 11.04 -4.26
N HIS A 58 -12.05 10.16 -4.11
CA HIS A 58 -12.06 8.78 -4.66
C HIS A 58 -12.32 8.74 -6.16
N VAL A 59 -11.60 9.56 -6.92
CA VAL A 59 -11.82 9.81 -8.36
C VAL A 59 -11.11 8.81 -9.28
N GLN A 60 -10.25 7.94 -8.75
CA GLN A 60 -9.51 6.95 -9.52
C GLN A 60 -9.89 5.53 -9.10
N SER A 61 -10.20 4.68 -10.07
CA SER A 61 -10.38 3.24 -9.85
C SER A 61 -9.04 2.56 -9.55
N PRO A 62 -9.02 1.36 -8.95
CA PRO A 62 -7.78 0.62 -8.71
C PRO A 62 -6.91 0.44 -9.96
N THR A 63 -7.51 0.24 -11.13
CA THR A 63 -6.80 0.07 -12.40
C THR A 63 -6.25 1.39 -12.95
N SER A 64 -6.95 2.53 -12.75
CA SER A 64 -6.55 3.82 -13.31
C SER A 64 -5.51 4.58 -12.49
N ILE A 65 -5.17 4.11 -11.30
CA ILE A 65 -4.11 4.69 -10.46
C ILE A 65 -2.77 4.63 -11.20
N ASN A 66 -2.06 5.77 -11.22
CA ASN A 66 -0.68 5.80 -11.69
C ASN A 66 0.29 5.40 -10.55
N TYR A 67 0.43 4.09 -10.33
CA TYR A 67 1.28 3.55 -9.28
C TYR A 67 2.75 3.96 -9.43
N ARG A 68 3.27 4.04 -10.68
CA ARG A 68 4.65 4.47 -10.93
C ARG A 68 4.87 5.90 -10.45
N ALA A 69 3.98 6.83 -10.80
CA ALA A 69 4.09 8.20 -10.35
C ALA A 69 3.95 8.32 -8.82
N ASN A 70 3.07 7.52 -8.20
CA ASN A 70 2.88 7.50 -6.75
C ASN A 70 4.15 7.07 -6.00
N ILE A 71 4.79 5.99 -6.42
CA ILE A 71 6.03 5.50 -5.79
C ILE A 71 7.20 6.45 -6.08
N ASP A 72 7.32 6.98 -7.31
CA ASP A 72 8.37 7.94 -7.67
C ASP A 72 8.30 9.21 -6.81
N VAL A 73 7.11 9.77 -6.56
CA VAL A 73 7.01 10.97 -5.72
C VAL A 73 7.38 10.70 -4.26
N MET A 74 7.07 9.51 -3.71
CA MET A 74 7.54 9.10 -2.39
C MET A 74 9.08 9.06 -2.35
N LYS A 75 9.71 8.43 -3.35
CA LYS A 75 11.17 8.37 -3.47
C LYS A 75 11.80 9.74 -3.57
N ARG A 76 11.26 10.64 -4.41
CA ARG A 76 11.75 12.03 -4.59
C ARG A 76 11.66 12.85 -3.32
N LEU A 77 10.73 12.55 -2.43
CA LEU A 77 10.57 13.21 -1.13
C LEU A 77 11.42 12.60 -0.03
N GLY A 78 12.28 11.64 -0.36
CA GLY A 78 13.21 11.02 0.57
C GLY A 78 12.58 10.00 1.52
N VAL A 79 11.40 9.49 1.20
CA VAL A 79 10.75 8.43 2.00
C VAL A 79 11.69 7.23 2.10
N THR A 80 11.94 6.78 3.33
CA THR A 80 12.81 5.63 3.64
C THR A 80 12.00 4.38 3.97
N ASP A 81 10.86 4.55 4.59
CA ASP A 81 9.94 3.49 5.00
C ASP A 81 8.55 3.80 4.45
N LEU A 82 7.92 2.84 3.77
CA LEU A 82 6.61 3.03 3.15
C LEU A 82 5.59 2.08 3.75
N VAL A 83 4.52 2.64 4.31
CA VAL A 83 3.35 1.92 4.80
C VAL A 83 2.19 2.12 3.83
N SER A 84 1.63 1.02 3.36
CA SER A 84 0.46 0.99 2.50
C SER A 84 -0.75 0.52 3.28
N LEU A 85 -1.77 1.37 3.41
CA LEU A 85 -3.01 1.09 4.12
C LEU A 85 -4.14 0.84 3.11
N SER A 86 -4.81 -0.31 3.23
CA SER A 86 -5.94 -0.68 2.39
C SER A 86 -7.03 -1.32 3.22
N ALA A 87 -8.28 -0.98 2.95
CA ALA A 87 -9.40 -1.80 3.36
C ALA A 87 -9.40 -3.10 2.54
N VAL A 88 -9.59 -4.21 3.20
CA VAL A 88 -9.55 -5.55 2.60
C VAL A 88 -10.77 -6.37 3.04
N GLY A 89 -11.15 -7.34 2.22
CA GLY A 89 -12.05 -8.40 2.63
C GLY A 89 -11.29 -9.50 3.37
N SER A 90 -11.88 -10.08 4.40
CA SER A 90 -11.35 -11.26 5.06
C SER A 90 -11.79 -12.53 4.33
N LEU A 91 -10.87 -13.46 4.15
CA LEU A 91 -11.12 -14.81 3.66
C LEU A 91 -11.05 -15.86 4.78
N LYS A 92 -10.83 -15.40 6.02
CA LYS A 92 -10.71 -16.21 7.24
C LYS A 92 -11.63 -15.72 8.34
N GLU A 93 -12.28 -16.64 9.05
CA GLU A 93 -13.19 -16.31 10.16
C GLU A 93 -12.44 -15.74 11.36
N GLU A 94 -11.18 -16.11 11.55
CA GLU A 94 -10.30 -15.64 12.62
C GLU A 94 -9.85 -14.17 12.44
N LEU A 95 -10.16 -13.56 11.29
CA LEU A 95 -9.85 -12.18 10.97
C LEU A 95 -11.14 -11.36 10.82
N PRO A 96 -11.86 -11.07 11.91
CA PRO A 96 -13.10 -10.30 11.86
C PRO A 96 -12.87 -8.84 11.44
N PRO A 97 -13.93 -8.12 10.99
CA PRO A 97 -13.83 -6.68 10.71
C PRO A 97 -13.23 -5.90 11.89
N GLY A 98 -12.37 -4.92 11.56
CA GLY A 98 -11.64 -4.13 12.54
C GLY A 98 -10.27 -4.69 12.92
N THR A 99 -9.91 -5.88 12.40
CA THR A 99 -8.57 -6.46 12.59
C THR A 99 -7.59 -5.89 11.58
N PHE A 100 -6.45 -5.37 12.03
CA PHE A 100 -5.32 -5.05 11.16
C PHE A 100 -4.54 -6.32 10.82
N VAL A 101 -4.24 -6.54 9.54
CA VAL A 101 -3.44 -7.68 9.09
C VAL A 101 -2.11 -7.17 8.56
N LEU A 102 -1.04 -7.47 9.27
CA LEU A 102 0.34 -7.17 8.87
C LEU A 102 0.84 -8.29 7.96
N ILE A 103 0.44 -8.23 6.70
CA ILE A 103 0.72 -9.25 5.69
C ILE A 103 2.23 -9.43 5.45
N ASP A 104 2.64 -10.58 4.95
CA ASP A 104 4.01 -10.88 4.54
C ASP A 104 4.11 -11.44 3.12
N GLN A 105 3.00 -11.86 2.50
CA GLN A 105 2.97 -12.44 1.16
C GLN A 105 1.85 -11.88 0.28
N PHE A 106 2.04 -12.04 -1.04
CA PHE A 106 1.06 -11.63 -2.04
C PHE A 106 0.81 -12.72 -3.08
N ILE A 107 -0.44 -12.75 -3.56
CA ILE A 107 -0.81 -13.37 -4.84
C ILE A 107 -1.34 -12.26 -5.74
N ASP A 108 -0.62 -11.94 -6.82
CA ASP A 108 -0.99 -10.88 -7.76
C ASP A 108 -1.88 -11.41 -8.88
N ARG A 109 -3.16 -11.01 -8.87
CA ARG A 109 -4.15 -11.28 -9.91
C ARG A 109 -4.50 -10.04 -10.74
N THR A 110 -3.70 -8.98 -10.65
CA THR A 110 -3.86 -7.80 -11.50
C THR A 110 -3.30 -8.03 -12.90
N PHE A 111 -3.91 -7.44 -13.93
CA PHE A 111 -3.51 -7.67 -15.32
C PHE A 111 -3.45 -6.41 -16.20
N ALA A 112 -4.14 -5.33 -15.83
CA ALA A 112 -4.26 -4.11 -16.65
C ALA A 112 -3.50 -2.91 -16.04
N ARG A 113 -2.37 -3.16 -15.39
CA ARG A 113 -1.57 -2.14 -14.68
C ARG A 113 -0.12 -2.17 -15.11
N GLU A 114 0.52 -1.00 -15.12
CA GLU A 114 1.96 -0.89 -15.31
C GLU A 114 2.72 -1.38 -14.06
N LYS A 115 3.51 -2.44 -14.22
CA LYS A 115 4.10 -3.20 -13.10
C LYS A 115 5.60 -3.00 -12.91
N SER A 116 6.24 -2.14 -13.71
CA SER A 116 7.69 -1.96 -13.69
C SER A 116 8.09 -0.55 -14.09
N PHE A 117 9.20 -0.06 -13.53
CA PHE A 117 9.91 1.10 -14.02
C PHE A 117 10.84 0.77 -15.20
N PHE A 118 11.11 -0.51 -15.43
CA PHE A 118 11.91 -1.01 -16.52
C PHE A 118 11.03 -1.37 -17.72
N GLY A 119 11.62 -1.35 -18.93
CA GLY A 119 10.90 -1.64 -20.15
C GLY A 119 11.83 -2.04 -21.28
N ALA A 120 11.40 -1.83 -22.52
CA ALA A 120 12.24 -2.08 -23.70
C ALA A 120 13.56 -1.28 -23.61
N GLY A 121 14.68 -1.96 -23.84
CA GLY A 121 16.02 -1.37 -23.78
C GLY A 121 16.70 -1.46 -22.40
N CYS A 122 15.96 -1.63 -21.31
CA CYS A 122 16.50 -1.85 -19.99
C CYS A 122 15.58 -2.74 -19.18
N VAL A 123 15.98 -3.98 -18.91
CA VAL A 123 15.20 -4.95 -18.13
C VAL A 123 15.81 -5.13 -16.76
N GLY A 124 15.00 -5.08 -15.71
CA GLY A 124 15.39 -5.31 -14.33
C GLY A 124 14.58 -6.43 -13.69
N HIS A 125 15.27 -7.37 -13.06
CA HIS A 125 14.66 -8.44 -12.26
C HIS A 125 14.97 -8.19 -10.79
N VAL A 126 13.97 -7.89 -9.97
CA VAL A 126 14.14 -7.70 -8.53
C VAL A 126 13.75 -8.96 -7.76
N PRO A 127 14.50 -9.34 -6.72
CA PRO A 127 14.10 -10.44 -5.83
C PRO A 127 12.80 -10.07 -5.10
N PHE A 128 11.77 -10.92 -5.17
CA PHE A 128 10.44 -10.62 -4.61
C PHE A 128 9.85 -11.79 -3.80
N ALA A 129 10.68 -12.77 -3.41
CA ALA A 129 10.25 -13.89 -2.57
C ALA A 129 9.77 -13.42 -1.17
N HIS A 130 10.39 -12.35 -0.65
CA HIS A 130 9.99 -11.72 0.60
C HIS A 130 9.65 -10.24 0.32
N PRO A 131 8.39 -9.95 -0.05
CA PRO A 131 8.01 -8.63 -0.55
C PRO A 131 7.91 -7.56 0.55
N ILE A 132 7.72 -7.95 1.79
CA ILE A 132 7.51 -7.05 2.94
C ILE A 132 8.78 -6.96 3.78
N SER A 133 9.08 -5.76 4.28
CA SER A 133 10.18 -5.54 5.23
C SER A 133 9.82 -6.14 6.60
N PRO A 134 10.53 -7.19 7.08
CA PRO A 134 10.23 -7.77 8.38
C PRO A 134 10.44 -6.75 9.51
N GLY A 135 11.52 -5.97 9.45
CA GLY A 135 11.82 -4.98 10.50
C GLY A 135 10.78 -3.84 10.59
N LEU A 136 10.18 -3.41 9.45
CA LEU A 136 9.09 -2.45 9.50
C LEU A 136 7.82 -3.09 10.07
N ALA A 137 7.54 -4.32 9.66
CA ALA A 137 6.39 -5.07 10.16
C ALA A 137 6.49 -5.36 11.67
N ASP A 138 7.70 -5.64 12.20
CA ASP A 138 7.95 -5.81 13.64
C ASP A 138 7.65 -4.51 14.42
N ARG A 139 8.06 -3.36 13.87
CA ARG A 139 7.74 -2.05 14.47
C ARG A 139 6.24 -1.75 14.46
N LEU A 140 5.56 -2.07 13.37
CA LEU A 140 4.10 -1.90 13.27
C LEU A 140 3.35 -2.83 14.24
N GLU A 141 3.79 -4.08 14.39
CA GLU A 141 3.24 -5.01 15.35
C GLU A 141 3.44 -4.53 16.80
N ALA A 142 4.64 -4.05 17.13
CA ALA A 142 4.92 -3.49 18.45
C ALA A 142 4.03 -2.27 18.76
N ALA A 143 3.81 -1.39 17.77
CA ALA A 143 2.91 -0.26 17.91
C ALA A 143 1.45 -0.70 18.09
N ALA A 144 0.98 -1.67 17.31
CA ALA A 144 -0.37 -2.21 17.45
C ALA A 144 -0.61 -2.84 18.83
N LYS A 145 0.39 -3.55 19.36
CA LYS A 145 0.34 -4.11 20.72
C LYS A 145 0.30 -3.02 21.79
N ALA A 146 1.12 -1.98 21.68
CA ALA A 146 1.17 -0.87 22.61
C ALA A 146 -0.17 -0.11 22.68
N GLU A 147 -0.82 0.07 21.54
CA GLU A 147 -2.12 0.74 21.42
C GLU A 147 -3.32 -0.22 21.57
N GLN A 148 -3.08 -1.49 21.90
CA GLN A 148 -4.10 -2.53 22.06
C GLN A 148 -5.01 -2.70 20.84
N ILE A 149 -4.46 -2.48 19.64
CA ILE A 149 -5.18 -2.60 18.38
C ILE A 149 -5.29 -4.09 17.98
N PRO A 150 -6.49 -4.61 17.68
CA PRO A 150 -6.65 -5.97 17.17
C PRO A 150 -5.84 -6.17 15.88
N HIS A 151 -4.92 -7.12 15.88
CA HIS A 151 -4.07 -7.36 14.73
C HIS A 151 -3.67 -8.83 14.59
N ALA A 152 -3.31 -9.20 13.36
CA ALA A 152 -2.69 -10.46 13.03
C ALA A 152 -1.36 -10.21 12.31
N ARG A 153 -0.38 -11.07 12.57
CA ARG A 153 0.95 -11.02 11.96
C ARG A 153 1.10 -12.12 10.91
N GLY A 154 1.58 -11.73 9.72
CA GLY A 154 1.68 -12.62 8.57
C GLY A 154 0.39 -12.71 7.77
N GLY A 155 0.45 -13.48 6.71
CA GLY A 155 -0.69 -13.78 5.85
C GLY A 155 -0.53 -13.33 4.41
N THR A 156 -1.21 -14.04 3.53
CA THR A 156 -1.19 -13.83 2.09
C THR A 156 -2.33 -12.92 1.65
N TYR A 157 -2.00 -11.84 1.01
CA TYR A 157 -2.94 -10.90 0.41
C TYR A 157 -3.10 -11.21 -1.08
N VAL A 158 -4.27 -11.68 -1.51
CA VAL A 158 -4.59 -11.79 -2.93
C VAL A 158 -5.09 -10.45 -3.45
N VAL A 159 -4.39 -9.90 -4.46
CA VAL A 159 -4.73 -8.60 -5.06
C VAL A 159 -5.42 -8.84 -6.38
N MET A 160 -6.72 -8.55 -6.45
CA MET A 160 -7.53 -8.63 -7.66
C MET A 160 -7.53 -7.31 -8.43
N GLU A 161 -7.91 -7.35 -9.71
CA GLU A 161 -7.95 -6.14 -10.54
C GLU A 161 -9.01 -5.14 -10.07
N GLY A 162 -10.21 -5.61 -9.76
CA GLY A 162 -11.38 -4.75 -9.55
C GLY A 162 -11.88 -4.10 -10.86
N PRO A 163 -12.81 -3.09 -10.80
CA PRO A 163 -13.37 -2.50 -9.58
C PRO A 163 -14.48 -3.32 -8.89
N GLN A 164 -14.97 -4.40 -9.50
CA GLN A 164 -15.95 -5.29 -8.88
C GLN A 164 -15.29 -6.17 -7.81
N PHE A 165 -16.06 -6.61 -6.84
CA PHE A 165 -15.63 -7.63 -5.89
C PHE A 165 -15.60 -9.02 -6.55
N SER A 166 -14.88 -9.96 -5.91
CA SER A 166 -14.80 -11.34 -6.37
C SER A 166 -16.17 -12.03 -6.32
N THR A 167 -16.43 -12.91 -7.29
CA THR A 167 -17.54 -13.83 -7.21
C THR A 167 -17.36 -14.82 -6.05
N LEU A 168 -18.42 -15.50 -5.64
CA LEU A 168 -18.32 -16.55 -4.62
C LEU A 168 -17.35 -17.68 -5.05
N ALA A 169 -17.35 -18.03 -6.35
CA ALA A 169 -16.45 -19.05 -6.88
C ALA A 169 -14.98 -18.62 -6.80
N GLU A 170 -14.67 -17.37 -7.17
CA GLU A 170 -13.32 -16.78 -7.03
C GLU A 170 -12.90 -16.73 -5.56
N SER A 171 -13.78 -16.30 -4.65
CA SER A 171 -13.48 -16.23 -3.22
C SER A 171 -13.16 -17.64 -2.65
N ARG A 172 -13.90 -18.67 -3.06
CA ARG A 172 -13.60 -20.06 -2.69
C ARG A 172 -12.25 -20.54 -3.24
N LEU A 173 -11.94 -20.18 -4.48
CA LEU A 173 -10.65 -20.47 -5.11
C LEU A 173 -9.51 -19.79 -4.35
N TYR A 174 -9.62 -18.50 -4.04
CA TYR A 174 -8.58 -17.77 -3.30
C TYR A 174 -8.37 -18.32 -1.89
N ARG A 175 -9.44 -18.74 -1.21
CA ARG A 175 -9.34 -19.47 0.07
C ARG A 175 -8.57 -20.78 -0.08
N SER A 176 -8.82 -21.54 -1.15
CA SER A 176 -8.09 -22.80 -1.40
C SER A 176 -6.61 -22.60 -1.71
N TRP A 177 -6.21 -21.39 -2.16
CA TRP A 177 -4.81 -21.00 -2.34
C TRP A 177 -4.12 -20.56 -1.03
N GLY A 178 -4.84 -20.53 0.07
CA GLY A 178 -4.31 -20.10 1.36
C GLY A 178 -4.28 -18.59 1.54
N ALA A 179 -5.05 -17.81 0.74
CA ALA A 179 -5.14 -16.37 0.95
C ALA A 179 -5.96 -16.05 2.21
N GLU A 180 -5.46 -15.15 3.04
CA GLU A 180 -6.11 -14.66 4.25
C GLU A 180 -6.97 -13.42 3.99
N VAL A 181 -6.49 -12.50 3.15
CA VAL A 181 -7.19 -11.26 2.82
C VAL A 181 -7.20 -10.99 1.33
N ILE A 182 -8.21 -10.24 0.90
CA ILE A 182 -8.41 -9.86 -0.50
C ILE A 182 -8.64 -8.36 -0.63
N GLY A 183 -7.99 -7.74 -1.64
CA GLY A 183 -8.20 -6.34 -1.98
C GLY A 183 -7.72 -6.04 -3.39
N MET A 184 -7.52 -4.75 -3.72
CA MET A 184 -7.34 -4.33 -5.11
C MET A 184 -6.09 -3.49 -5.37
N THR A 185 -5.34 -3.05 -4.34
CA THR A 185 -4.44 -1.91 -4.55
C THR A 185 -2.97 -2.13 -4.22
N ASN A 186 -2.61 -3.14 -3.42
CA ASN A 186 -1.22 -3.35 -3.02
C ASN A 186 -0.32 -3.94 -4.12
N MET A 187 -0.90 -4.31 -5.27
CA MET A 187 -0.17 -4.63 -6.49
C MET A 187 -0.62 -3.72 -7.63
N PRO A 188 0.30 -3.12 -8.36
CA PRO A 188 1.77 -3.29 -8.36
C PRO A 188 2.52 -2.42 -7.33
N GLU A 189 1.83 -1.75 -6.40
CA GLU A 189 2.43 -0.81 -5.44
C GLU A 189 3.67 -1.40 -4.73
N ALA A 190 3.55 -2.62 -4.18
CA ALA A 190 4.66 -3.31 -3.52
C ALA A 190 5.81 -3.65 -4.48
N LYS A 191 5.51 -4.09 -5.72
CA LYS A 191 6.53 -4.37 -6.74
C LYS A 191 7.35 -3.13 -7.10
N LEU A 192 6.68 -2.00 -7.25
CA LEU A 192 7.30 -0.73 -7.63
C LEU A 192 8.10 -0.12 -6.48
N ALA A 193 7.66 -0.32 -5.24
CA ALA A 193 8.39 0.12 -4.06
C ALA A 193 9.68 -0.70 -3.82
N ARG A 194 9.66 -2.00 -4.18
CA ARG A 194 10.82 -2.90 -4.09
C ARG A 194 11.92 -2.54 -5.07
#